data_2595b337946dca971166741cf863a996
#
_entry.id   2595b337946dca971166741cf863a996
#
_cell.length_a   1.000
_cell.length_b   1.000
_cell.length_c   1.000
_cell.angle_alpha   90.00
_cell.angle_beta   90.00
_cell.angle_gamma   90.00
#
_symmetry.space_group_name_H-M   'P 1'
#
loop_
_entity.id
_entity.type
_entity.pdbx_description
1 polymer ?
#
loop_
_entity_poly.entity_id
_entity_poly.type
_entity_poly.pdbx_seq_one_letter_code
_entity_poly.pdbx_strand_id
1 'polypeptide(L)'
;MKNVLARGGIEFIAVLLGITGSLLLDGRSKEVEIQEQINSSLVALVGELNSNVEEFDRLTMALDKGMPYLNQAIKAENLNLLKKSQLDSLGFRSTTPWGRPLNRMVYKSLEASGLIYNIRDDSLRTRILNLYEKIYVRYQFLIDY
;
A
#
# COMPACT_ATOMS: atom_id res chain seq x y z
N MET A 1 64.15 -18.62 13.31
CA MET A 1 62.74 -19.04 13.44
C MET A 1 61.82 -17.97 13.99
N LYS A 2 62.20 -17.13 14.96
CA LYS A 2 61.34 -16.07 15.55
C LYS A 2 60.80 -15.03 14.55
N ASN A 3 61.52 -14.68 13.50
CA ASN A 3 61.09 -13.67 12.54
C ASN A 3 60.04 -14.15 11.52
N VAL A 4 59.95 -15.45 11.27
CA VAL A 4 58.96 -16.03 10.33
C VAL A 4 57.58 -16.06 10.96
N LEU A 5 57.47 -16.38 12.23
CA LEU A 5 56.23 -16.37 12.98
C LEU A 5 55.68 -14.97 13.19
N ALA A 6 56.54 -13.98 13.46
CA ALA A 6 56.15 -12.59 13.59
C ALA A 6 55.65 -11.98 12.25
N ARG A 7 56.31 -12.35 11.15
CA ARG A 7 55.91 -11.87 9.80
C ARG A 7 54.59 -12.50 9.35
N GLY A 8 54.41 -13.81 9.54
CA GLY A 8 53.15 -14.47 9.25
C GLY A 8 51.99 -13.96 10.11
N GLY A 9 52.23 -13.62 11.39
CA GLY A 9 51.23 -13.00 12.27
C GLY A 9 50.75 -11.61 11.79
N ILE A 10 51.71 -10.77 11.34
CA ILE A 10 51.36 -9.44 10.80
C ILE A 10 50.59 -9.55 9.51
N GLU A 11 50.97 -10.44 8.60
CA GLU A 11 50.25 -10.69 7.34
C GLU A 11 48.85 -11.21 7.61
N PHE A 12 48.64 -12.11 8.55
CA PHE A 12 47.36 -12.64 8.96
C PHE A 12 46.45 -11.53 9.53
N ILE A 13 46.97 -10.67 10.42
CA ILE A 13 46.21 -9.54 10.97
C ILE A 13 45.84 -8.54 9.88
N ALA A 14 46.74 -8.25 8.95
CA ALA A 14 46.43 -7.34 7.85
C ALA A 14 45.32 -7.86 6.94
N VAL A 15 45.32 -9.16 6.62
CA VAL A 15 44.24 -9.80 5.85
C VAL A 15 42.92 -9.79 6.63
N LEU A 16 42.96 -10.11 7.92
CA LEU A 16 41.76 -10.09 8.78
C LEU A 16 41.12 -8.70 8.86
N LEU A 17 41.95 -7.65 9.06
CA LEU A 17 41.51 -6.27 9.09
C LEU A 17 40.95 -5.81 7.72
N GLY A 18 41.56 -6.26 6.63
CA GLY A 18 41.07 -5.96 5.27
C GLY A 18 39.69 -6.57 5.03
N ILE A 19 39.50 -7.85 5.36
CA ILE A 19 38.21 -8.53 5.21
C ILE A 19 37.16 -7.89 6.12
N THR A 20 37.49 -7.68 7.40
CA THR A 20 36.54 -7.09 8.36
C THR A 20 36.16 -5.66 7.95
N GLY A 21 37.14 -4.86 7.53
CA GLY A 21 36.87 -3.49 7.04
C GLY A 21 35.98 -3.49 5.79
N SER A 22 36.24 -4.38 4.84
CA SER A 22 35.42 -4.54 3.63
C SER A 22 33.97 -4.92 3.98
N LEU A 23 33.78 -5.89 4.87
CA LEU A 23 32.44 -6.31 5.28
C LEU A 23 31.66 -5.21 6.01
N LEU A 24 32.34 -4.40 6.84
CA LEU A 24 31.72 -3.27 7.52
C LEU A 24 31.29 -2.16 6.55
N LEU A 25 32.12 -1.87 5.54
CA LEU A 25 31.80 -0.87 4.50
C LEU A 25 30.65 -1.36 3.62
N ASP A 26 30.65 -2.63 3.22
CA ASP A 26 29.59 -3.23 2.42
C ASP A 26 28.25 -3.24 3.18
N GLY A 27 28.27 -3.55 4.46
CA GLY A 27 27.08 -3.52 5.33
C GLY A 27 26.46 -2.11 5.41
N ARG A 28 27.28 -1.07 5.57
CA ARG A 28 26.80 0.32 5.60
C ARG A 28 26.25 0.78 4.26
N SER A 29 26.90 0.41 3.17
CA SER A 29 26.43 0.75 1.82
C SER A 29 25.06 0.14 1.54
N LYS A 30 24.88 -1.13 1.90
CA LYS A 30 23.58 -1.83 1.75
C LYS A 30 22.48 -1.21 2.62
N GLU A 31 22.82 -0.79 3.84
CA GLU A 31 21.82 -0.14 4.71
C GLU A 31 21.34 1.20 4.13
N VAL A 32 22.26 2.01 3.56
CA VAL A 32 21.91 3.26 2.88
C VAL A 32 21.01 2.98 1.68
N GLU A 33 21.39 2.01 0.85
CA GLU A 33 20.59 1.62 -0.33
C GLU A 33 19.18 1.17 0.06
N ILE A 34 19.03 0.34 1.09
CA ILE A 34 17.73 -0.09 1.60
C ILE A 34 16.90 1.12 2.06
N GLN A 35 17.49 2.08 2.78
CA GLN A 35 16.78 3.27 3.22
C GLN A 35 16.35 4.18 2.04
N GLU A 36 17.17 4.31 1.01
CA GLU A 36 16.79 5.02 -0.21
C GLU A 36 15.63 4.34 -0.94
N GLN A 37 15.66 3.02 -1.05
CA GLN A 37 14.55 2.24 -1.64
C GLN A 37 13.26 2.38 -0.83
N ILE A 38 13.33 2.35 0.51
CA ILE A 38 12.18 2.58 1.38
C ILE A 38 11.62 3.99 1.16
N ASN A 39 12.46 5.01 1.17
CA ASN A 39 12.03 6.39 1.00
C ASN A 39 11.34 6.60 -0.37
N SER A 40 11.93 6.08 -1.44
CA SER A 40 11.35 6.12 -2.78
C SER A 40 9.99 5.41 -2.82
N SER A 41 9.90 4.24 -2.20
CA SER A 41 8.66 3.47 -2.13
C SER A 41 7.59 4.17 -1.28
N LEU A 42 7.97 4.84 -0.20
CA LEU A 42 7.03 5.63 0.61
C LEU A 42 6.48 6.83 -0.17
N VAL A 43 7.30 7.51 -0.97
CA VAL A 43 6.84 8.57 -1.87
C VAL A 43 5.84 8.02 -2.91
N ALA A 44 6.15 6.88 -3.51
CA ALA A 44 5.24 6.21 -4.44
C ALA A 44 3.93 5.77 -3.75
N LEU A 45 4.02 5.30 -2.49
CA LEU A 45 2.85 4.92 -1.69
C LEU A 45 1.93 6.12 -1.40
N VAL A 46 2.48 7.31 -1.19
CA VAL A 46 1.68 8.54 -1.05
C VAL A 46 0.92 8.82 -2.35
N GLY A 47 1.53 8.64 -3.51
CA GLY A 47 0.86 8.75 -4.81
C GLY A 47 -0.28 7.74 -4.96
N GLU A 48 -0.06 6.48 -4.57
CA GLU A 48 -1.10 5.44 -4.57
C GLU A 48 -2.26 5.79 -3.64
N LEU A 49 -1.97 6.28 -2.43
CA LEU A 49 -2.98 6.71 -1.48
C LEU A 49 -3.82 7.89 -1.98
N ASN A 50 -3.18 8.88 -2.59
CA ASN A 50 -3.89 10.02 -3.18
C ASN A 50 -4.86 9.57 -4.28
N SER A 51 -4.42 8.68 -5.17
CA SER A 51 -5.28 8.10 -6.19
C SER A 51 -6.48 7.35 -5.60
N ASN A 52 -6.27 6.62 -4.50
CA ASN A 52 -7.34 5.92 -3.81
C ASN A 52 -8.31 6.88 -3.10
N VAL A 53 -7.83 8.01 -2.56
CA VAL A 53 -8.69 9.06 -2.00
C VAL A 53 -9.59 9.68 -3.09
N GLU A 54 -9.04 9.99 -4.26
CA GLU A 54 -9.83 10.49 -5.40
C GLU A 54 -10.92 9.48 -5.83
N GLU A 55 -10.64 8.18 -5.75
CA GLU A 55 -11.65 7.15 -6.01
C GLU A 55 -12.77 7.17 -4.97
N PHE A 56 -12.43 7.30 -3.67
CA PHE A 56 -13.42 7.43 -2.60
C PHE A 56 -14.29 8.68 -2.77
N ASP A 57 -13.72 9.81 -3.15
CA ASP A 57 -14.45 11.04 -3.39
C ASP A 57 -15.44 10.86 -4.54
N ARG A 58 -15.03 10.22 -5.64
CA ARG A 58 -15.94 9.88 -6.76
C ARG A 58 -17.09 8.98 -6.33
N LEU A 59 -16.81 7.98 -5.50
CA LEU A 59 -17.82 7.08 -4.93
C LEU A 59 -18.83 7.84 -4.05
N THR A 60 -18.32 8.68 -3.16
CA THR A 60 -19.16 9.51 -2.28
C THR A 60 -20.10 10.39 -3.10
N MET A 61 -19.56 11.09 -4.12
CA MET A 61 -20.38 11.89 -5.03
C MET A 61 -21.43 11.07 -5.80
N ALA A 62 -21.08 9.84 -6.20
CA ALA A 62 -22.03 8.96 -6.88
C ALA A 62 -23.15 8.49 -5.94
N LEU A 63 -22.80 8.17 -4.69
CA LEU A 63 -23.76 7.81 -3.64
C LEU A 63 -24.71 8.99 -3.34
N ASP A 64 -24.17 10.18 -3.12
CA ASP A 64 -24.98 11.38 -2.85
C ASP A 64 -25.98 11.66 -3.97
N LYS A 65 -25.59 11.48 -5.22
CA LYS A 65 -26.49 11.62 -6.37
C LYS A 65 -27.50 10.48 -6.49
N GLY A 66 -27.18 9.28 -6.00
CA GLY A 66 -28.03 8.10 -6.06
C GLY A 66 -29.05 7.99 -4.93
N MET A 67 -28.67 8.40 -3.72
CA MET A 67 -29.50 8.27 -2.52
C MET A 67 -30.90 8.88 -2.62
N PRO A 68 -31.14 10.05 -3.21
CA PRO A 68 -32.48 10.60 -3.39
C PRO A 68 -33.41 9.66 -4.18
N TYR A 69 -32.88 9.00 -5.21
CA TYR A 69 -33.66 8.06 -6.04
C TYR A 69 -34.00 6.78 -5.26
N LEU A 70 -33.03 6.25 -4.50
CA LEU A 70 -33.27 5.08 -3.61
C LEU A 70 -34.32 5.41 -2.56
N ASN A 71 -34.23 6.56 -1.90
CA ASN A 71 -35.21 7.00 -0.92
C ASN A 71 -36.60 7.19 -1.54
N GLN A 72 -36.69 7.67 -2.77
CA GLN A 72 -37.95 7.80 -3.49
C GLN A 72 -38.55 6.41 -3.80
N ALA A 73 -37.72 5.44 -4.22
CA ALA A 73 -38.15 4.07 -4.47
C ALA A 73 -38.64 3.36 -3.21
N ILE A 74 -37.92 3.52 -2.09
CA ILE A 74 -38.30 2.91 -0.80
C ILE A 74 -39.62 3.50 -0.28
N LYS A 75 -39.86 4.80 -0.50
CA LYS A 75 -41.10 5.49 -0.08
C LYS A 75 -42.26 5.28 -1.03
N ALA A 76 -42.03 4.80 -2.23
CA ALA A 76 -43.10 4.54 -3.18
C ALA A 76 -43.88 3.28 -2.75
N GLU A 77 -45.10 3.42 -2.31
CA GLU A 77 -46.01 2.30 -1.98
C GLU A 77 -46.26 1.40 -3.21
N ASN A 78 -46.09 1.97 -4.39
CA ASN A 78 -46.23 1.24 -5.65
C ASN A 78 -45.21 1.75 -6.67
N LEU A 79 -44.26 0.89 -7.03
CA LEU A 79 -43.22 1.17 -8.03
C LEU A 79 -43.77 1.53 -9.42
N ASN A 80 -45.02 1.10 -9.72
CA ASN A 80 -45.73 1.45 -10.96
C ASN A 80 -46.08 2.92 -11.07
N LEU A 81 -46.02 3.67 -9.98
CA LEU A 81 -46.23 5.13 -10.02
C LEU A 81 -44.98 5.93 -10.45
N LEU A 82 -43.84 5.27 -10.49
CA LEU A 82 -42.60 5.90 -10.96
C LEU A 82 -42.57 5.95 -12.49
N LYS A 83 -42.13 7.11 -13.03
CA LYS A 83 -41.93 7.23 -14.47
C LYS A 83 -40.81 6.24 -14.91
N LYS A 84 -40.94 5.75 -16.16
CA LYS A 84 -39.96 4.83 -16.75
C LYS A 84 -38.52 5.34 -16.62
N SER A 85 -38.30 6.65 -16.86
CA SER A 85 -36.99 7.28 -16.71
C SER A 85 -36.41 7.21 -15.26
N GLN A 86 -37.29 7.19 -14.27
CA GLN A 86 -36.89 7.06 -12.86
C GLN A 86 -36.56 5.60 -12.53
N LEU A 87 -37.33 4.66 -13.06
CA LEU A 87 -37.07 3.21 -12.93
C LEU A 87 -35.77 2.82 -13.67
N ASP A 88 -35.54 3.35 -14.87
CA ASP A 88 -34.31 3.12 -15.63
C ASP A 88 -33.08 3.68 -14.87
N SER A 89 -33.21 4.86 -14.26
CA SER A 89 -32.16 5.47 -13.43
C SER A 89 -31.87 4.65 -12.15
N LEU A 90 -32.90 4.11 -11.53
CA LEU A 90 -32.78 3.23 -10.36
C LEU A 90 -32.11 1.89 -10.74
N GLY A 91 -32.57 1.28 -11.83
CA GLY A 91 -32.00 0.02 -12.33
C GLY A 91 -30.53 0.19 -12.70
N PHE A 92 -30.18 1.23 -13.46
CA PHE A 92 -28.81 1.52 -13.84
C PHE A 92 -27.90 1.76 -12.63
N ARG A 93 -28.38 2.53 -11.63
CA ARG A 93 -27.58 2.86 -10.45
C ARG A 93 -27.45 1.72 -9.45
N SER A 94 -28.43 0.81 -9.38
CA SER A 94 -28.38 -0.36 -8.54
C SER A 94 -27.50 -1.50 -9.10
N THR A 95 -27.30 -1.51 -10.43
CA THR A 95 -26.51 -2.55 -11.11
C THR A 95 -25.09 -2.10 -11.45
N THR A 96 -24.79 -0.79 -11.37
CA THR A 96 -23.43 -0.30 -11.59
C THR A 96 -22.57 -0.59 -10.37
N PRO A 97 -21.43 -1.28 -10.53
CA PRO A 97 -20.54 -1.51 -9.39
C PRO A 97 -20.15 -0.17 -8.75
N TRP A 98 -20.48 -0.05 -7.48
CA TRP A 98 -20.38 1.21 -6.71
C TRP A 98 -18.93 1.63 -6.43
N GLY A 99 -17.94 0.84 -6.87
CA GLY A 99 -16.55 1.16 -6.69
C GLY A 99 -15.63 0.37 -7.60
N ARG A 100 -14.44 0.91 -7.80
CA ARG A 100 -13.32 0.20 -8.40
C ARG A 100 -12.45 -0.38 -7.29
N PRO A 101 -11.78 -1.50 -7.56
CA PRO A 101 -10.75 -1.99 -6.65
C PRO A 101 -9.73 -0.89 -6.37
N LEU A 102 -9.38 -0.71 -5.11
CA LEU A 102 -8.35 0.25 -4.73
C LEU A 102 -6.98 -0.22 -5.24
N ASN A 103 -6.16 0.73 -5.65
CA ASN A 103 -4.80 0.42 -6.08
C ASN A 103 -3.95 0.00 -4.86
N ARG A 104 -3.26 -1.14 -4.99
CA ARG A 104 -2.41 -1.73 -3.95
C ARG A 104 -1.04 -2.14 -4.51
N MET A 105 -0.67 -1.66 -5.69
CA MET A 105 0.53 -2.15 -6.38
C MET A 105 1.81 -1.81 -5.63
N VAL A 106 1.92 -0.58 -5.15
CA VAL A 106 3.10 -0.12 -4.40
C VAL A 106 3.19 -0.84 -3.05
N TYR A 107 2.07 -0.96 -2.35
CA TYR A 107 2.00 -1.72 -1.10
C TYR A 107 2.45 -3.17 -1.30
N LYS A 108 1.91 -3.86 -2.29
CA LYS A 108 2.28 -5.25 -2.59
C LYS A 108 3.76 -5.39 -2.98
N SER A 109 4.34 -4.42 -3.66
CA SER A 109 5.77 -4.39 -3.97
C SER A 109 6.62 -4.26 -2.70
N LEU A 110 6.23 -3.35 -1.79
CA LEU A 110 6.88 -3.19 -0.48
C LEU A 110 6.80 -4.46 0.37
N GLU A 111 5.65 -5.11 0.37
CA GLU A 111 5.42 -6.37 1.11
C GLU A 111 6.27 -7.51 0.52
N ALA A 112 6.20 -7.72 -0.80
CA ALA A 112 6.91 -8.79 -1.50
C ALA A 112 8.44 -8.66 -1.40
N SER A 113 8.96 -7.43 -1.39
CA SER A 113 10.40 -7.17 -1.20
C SER A 113 10.84 -7.24 0.26
N GLY A 114 9.91 -7.31 1.21
CA GLY A 114 10.20 -7.25 2.63
C GLY A 114 10.60 -5.86 3.15
N LEU A 115 10.65 -4.84 2.29
CA LEU A 115 11.05 -3.47 2.66
C LEU A 115 10.13 -2.84 3.70
N ILE A 116 8.86 -3.24 3.72
CA ILE A 116 7.88 -2.75 4.70
C ILE A 116 8.32 -3.01 6.14
N TYR A 117 8.99 -4.14 6.40
CA TYR A 117 9.48 -4.53 7.73
C TYR A 117 10.74 -3.78 8.14
N ASN A 118 11.42 -3.13 7.19
CA ASN A 118 12.61 -2.31 7.42
C ASN A 118 12.29 -0.82 7.62
N ILE A 119 11.00 -0.44 7.59
CA ILE A 119 10.56 0.91 7.97
C ILE A 119 10.86 1.11 9.46
N ARG A 120 11.71 2.08 9.77
CA ARG A 120 12.19 2.34 11.15
C ARG A 120 11.10 2.86 12.09
N ASP A 121 10.16 3.63 11.55
CA ASP A 121 9.01 4.13 12.31
C ASP A 121 7.95 3.04 12.45
N ASP A 122 7.91 2.41 13.60
CA ASP A 122 6.95 1.33 13.93
C ASP A 122 5.49 1.80 13.86
N SER A 123 5.22 3.07 14.20
CA SER A 123 3.88 3.64 14.14
C SER A 123 3.43 3.77 12.68
N LEU A 124 4.28 4.30 11.81
CA LEU A 124 4.02 4.42 10.38
C LEU A 124 3.80 3.04 9.76
N ARG A 125 4.71 2.09 10.02
CA ARG A 125 4.61 0.71 9.54
C ARG A 125 3.28 0.07 9.94
N THR A 126 2.90 0.17 11.22
CA THR A 126 1.65 -0.39 11.74
C THR A 126 0.43 0.24 11.09
N ARG A 127 0.43 1.55 10.84
CA ARG A 127 -0.67 2.25 10.15
C ARG A 127 -0.81 1.79 8.71
N ILE A 128 0.29 1.63 7.97
CA ILE A 128 0.28 1.12 6.59
C ILE A 128 -0.30 -0.30 6.57
N LEU A 129 0.19 -1.21 7.41
CA LEU A 129 -0.31 -2.58 7.51
C LEU A 129 -1.80 -2.62 7.85
N ASN A 130 -2.26 -1.84 8.84
CA ASN A 130 -3.67 -1.79 9.21
C ASN A 130 -4.55 -1.27 8.07
N LEU A 131 -4.09 -0.27 7.33
CA LEU A 131 -4.83 0.28 6.20
C LEU A 131 -5.03 -0.79 5.12
N TYR A 132 -3.95 -1.42 4.66
CA TYR A 132 -4.00 -2.34 3.53
C TYR A 132 -4.53 -3.73 3.87
N GLU A 133 -4.23 -4.25 5.07
CA GLU A 133 -4.62 -5.61 5.46
C GLU A 133 -6.00 -5.68 6.15
N LYS A 134 -6.50 -4.57 6.69
CA LYS A 134 -7.80 -4.57 7.37
C LYS A 134 -8.83 -3.71 6.64
N ILE A 135 -8.51 -2.43 6.38
CA ILE A 135 -9.49 -1.47 5.86
C ILE A 135 -9.75 -1.76 4.38
N TYR A 136 -8.70 -1.92 3.57
CA TYR A 136 -8.85 -2.21 2.14
C TYR A 136 -9.49 -3.57 1.88
N VAL A 137 -9.20 -4.58 2.70
CA VAL A 137 -9.85 -5.89 2.59
C VAL A 137 -11.34 -5.78 2.86
N ARG A 138 -11.75 -5.02 3.89
CA ARG A 138 -13.17 -4.77 4.17
C ARG A 138 -13.87 -4.00 3.05
N TYR A 139 -13.21 -3.00 2.49
CA TYR A 139 -13.74 -2.26 1.35
C TYR A 139 -13.92 -3.17 0.14
N GLN A 140 -12.93 -4.00 -0.20
CA GLN A 140 -13.02 -4.95 -1.30
C GLN A 140 -14.21 -5.91 -1.13
N PHE A 141 -14.40 -6.44 0.06
CA PHE A 141 -15.56 -7.28 0.36
C PHE A 141 -16.90 -6.59 0.08
N LEU A 142 -17.00 -5.27 0.33
CA LEU A 142 -18.24 -4.50 0.08
C LEU A 142 -18.50 -4.24 -1.41
N ILE A 143 -17.47 -4.30 -2.26
CA ILE A 143 -17.63 -4.09 -3.71
C ILE A 143 -17.87 -5.39 -4.45
N ASP A 144 -17.41 -6.51 -3.95
CA ASP A 144 -17.51 -7.83 -4.58
C ASP A 144 -18.90 -8.48 -4.36
N TYR A 145 -19.76 -7.89 -3.48
CA TYR A 145 -21.15 -8.27 -3.22
C TYR A 145 -22.13 -7.30 -3.83
#